data_9b8ed2b1311d5c112f102e10d06f9772
#
_entry.id   9b8ed2b1311d5c112f102e10d06f9772
#
_cell.length_a   1.000
_cell.length_b   1.000
_cell.length_c   1.000
_cell.angle_alpha   90.00
_cell.angle_beta   90.00
_cell.angle_gamma   90.00
#
_symmetry.space_group_name_H-M   'P 1'
#
loop_
_entity.id
_entity.type
_entity.pdbx_description
1 polymer ?
#
loop_
_entity_poly.entity_id
_entity_poly.type
_entity_poly.pdbx_seq_one_letter_code
_entity_poly.pdbx_strand_id
1 'polypeptide(L)'
;MTSNLFDSSIGHFTQNLEMPKKNFSSKNRQTAINEIIGWKIPKFHQASECYVSLSAFDPARGKFHIKKFMLGHIKGKRSQRIFGEALIKRLTEKLLQGWNPWVEIEQPLAYSSFDDVCRKYEEYLWKLLKEHNMREESVVSYMSRLRVLKEWKEKEKVNLFYSYQFDHRMVGQFLDYVFIDRNNTLRTRNNYLSWLKTFCKYLVERGYVPNDPTKSYSVVKRREQVKNRDVIPDEVLTIIHSWLWEHNRHYLLACYMLHYLFIRPREMSYIKVEDFSVKRNTLFLHGNITKNHHDAVLTVPDHVLRLMIDLKVFNNPGSYYLFGDDFMPGAERRNEKCFRDYWSRVLRKELNLSDRYKLYSLKDTGITNMLHANTDILTVRDQARHSSILITDIYTPKDIKKANKLLLSYKGVL
;
A
#
# COMPACT_ATOMS: atom_id res chain seq x y z
N MET A 1 37.03 -12.00 5.88
CA MET A 1 36.23 -13.22 5.64
C MET A 1 34.78 -12.90 5.97
N THR A 2 34.07 -12.23 5.07
CA THR A 2 32.66 -11.86 5.20
C THR A 2 32.10 -11.71 3.80
N SER A 3 31.62 -12.79 3.27
CA SER A 3 30.76 -12.81 2.08
C SER A 3 29.98 -14.11 2.10
N ASN A 4 28.73 -14.05 1.75
CA ASN A 4 27.75 -15.14 1.55
C ASN A 4 26.70 -15.32 2.66
N LEU A 5 25.66 -14.49 2.58
CA LEU A 5 24.32 -14.80 3.11
C LEU A 5 23.21 -14.07 2.32
N PHE A 6 23.34 -13.94 0.99
CA PHE A 6 22.30 -13.36 0.13
C PHE A 6 22.03 -14.13 -1.16
N ASP A 7 22.37 -15.44 -1.19
CA ASP A 7 22.31 -16.19 -2.45
C ASP A 7 21.63 -17.57 -2.33
N SER A 8 20.46 -17.64 -1.69
CA SER A 8 19.71 -18.93 -1.64
C SER A 8 18.20 -18.86 -1.84
N SER A 9 17.64 -17.75 -2.36
CA SER A 9 16.18 -17.70 -2.62
C SER A 9 15.79 -17.21 -4.04
N ILE A 10 16.72 -17.09 -4.97
CA ILE A 10 16.43 -16.73 -6.39
C ILE A 10 16.63 -17.92 -7.36
N GLY A 11 17.02 -19.08 -6.86
CA GLY A 11 17.50 -20.20 -7.66
C GLY A 11 16.51 -21.27 -8.08
N HIS A 12 15.19 -21.09 -8.05
CA HIS A 12 14.27 -22.18 -8.45
C HIS A 12 13.00 -21.71 -9.18
N PHE A 13 13.13 -20.87 -10.20
CA PHE A 13 12.03 -20.61 -11.15
C PHE A 13 12.47 -20.64 -12.62
N THR A 14 13.51 -21.41 -12.93
CA THR A 14 13.82 -21.82 -14.30
C THR A 14 13.63 -23.32 -14.42
N GLN A 15 12.41 -23.81 -14.27
CA GLN A 15 12.04 -25.14 -14.72
C GLN A 15 11.14 -25.01 -15.96
N ASN A 16 11.79 -25.28 -17.10
CA ASN A 16 11.25 -25.98 -18.27
C ASN A 16 9.76 -25.84 -18.52
N LEU A 17 9.36 -24.74 -19.15
CA LEU A 17 8.20 -24.76 -20.04
C LEU A 17 8.64 -25.43 -21.36
N GLU A 18 8.75 -26.74 -21.38
CA GLU A 18 8.66 -27.52 -22.60
C GLU A 18 7.25 -27.28 -23.19
N MET A 19 7.19 -26.43 -24.18
CA MET A 19 5.99 -26.26 -24.96
C MET A 19 5.67 -27.59 -25.66
N PRO A 20 4.44 -28.10 -25.63
CA PRO A 20 4.07 -29.27 -26.34
C PRO A 20 4.32 -29.05 -27.84
N LYS A 21 5.18 -29.87 -28.44
CA LYS A 21 5.43 -29.90 -29.89
C LYS A 21 4.17 -30.39 -30.61
N LYS A 22 3.15 -29.57 -30.74
CA LYS A 22 2.10 -29.76 -31.72
C LYS A 22 2.57 -29.17 -33.03
N ASN A 23 2.66 -30.00 -34.08
CA ASN A 23 2.92 -29.54 -35.44
C ASN A 23 1.76 -28.67 -35.91
N PHE A 24 1.86 -27.35 -35.63
CA PHE A 24 0.97 -26.38 -36.26
C PHE A 24 1.46 -26.12 -37.67
N SER A 25 0.55 -26.22 -38.65
CA SER A 25 0.83 -25.80 -40.01
C SER A 25 1.28 -24.33 -40.00
N SER A 26 2.09 -23.89 -40.97
CA SER A 26 2.62 -22.53 -41.06
C SER A 26 1.51 -21.45 -41.02
N LYS A 27 0.33 -21.75 -41.56
CA LYS A 27 -0.87 -20.90 -41.50
C LYS A 27 -1.39 -20.70 -40.05
N ASN A 28 -1.41 -21.74 -39.23
CA ASN A 28 -1.91 -21.63 -37.87
C ASN A 28 -0.96 -20.87 -36.95
N ARG A 29 0.38 -20.96 -37.16
CA ARG A 29 1.36 -20.13 -36.40
C ARG A 29 1.18 -18.65 -36.69
N GLN A 30 0.94 -18.29 -37.95
CA GLN A 30 0.77 -16.87 -38.32
C GLN A 30 -0.54 -16.29 -37.78
N THR A 31 -1.62 -17.09 -37.69
CA THR A 31 -2.88 -16.69 -37.09
C THR A 31 -2.74 -16.49 -35.59
N ALA A 32 -2.10 -17.42 -34.88
CA ALA A 32 -1.86 -17.31 -33.41
C ALA A 32 -1.01 -16.07 -33.03
N ILE A 33 0.06 -15.81 -33.79
CA ILE A 33 0.90 -14.62 -33.58
C ILE A 33 0.11 -13.32 -33.84
N ASN A 34 -0.73 -13.31 -34.86
CA ASN A 34 -1.55 -12.13 -35.20
C ASN A 34 -2.63 -11.84 -34.15
N GLU A 35 -3.17 -12.87 -33.48
CA GLU A 35 -4.10 -12.69 -32.35
C GLU A 35 -3.42 -12.07 -31.12
N ILE A 36 -2.17 -12.45 -30.87
CA ILE A 36 -1.38 -11.89 -29.74
C ILE A 36 -0.99 -10.43 -30.03
N ILE A 37 -0.62 -10.09 -31.27
CA ILE A 37 -0.11 -8.76 -31.61
C ILE A 37 -1.24 -7.76 -31.89
N GLY A 38 -2.46 -8.22 -32.14
CA GLY A 38 -3.63 -7.35 -32.41
C GLY A 38 -3.64 -6.67 -33.78
N TRP A 39 -2.66 -6.96 -34.69
CA TRP A 39 -2.62 -6.48 -36.04
C TRP A 39 -1.85 -7.44 -36.96
N LYS A 40 -2.02 -7.29 -38.29
CA LYS A 40 -1.30 -8.03 -39.30
C LYS A 40 -0.42 -7.08 -40.09
N ILE A 41 0.76 -7.56 -40.54
CA ILE A 41 1.69 -6.77 -41.36
C ILE A 41 0.94 -6.21 -42.58
N PRO A 42 0.99 -4.87 -42.81
CA PRO A 42 0.33 -4.27 -43.96
C PRO A 42 0.84 -4.85 -45.25
N LYS A 43 -0.05 -4.98 -46.27
CA LYS A 43 0.29 -5.59 -47.57
C LYS A 43 -0.06 -4.65 -48.73
N PHE A 44 0.83 -4.58 -49.69
CA PHE A 44 0.57 -3.90 -50.96
C PHE A 44 -0.20 -4.83 -51.90
N HIS A 45 -1.25 -4.28 -52.54
CA HIS A 45 -2.07 -4.98 -53.52
C HIS A 45 -2.01 -4.23 -54.83
N GLN A 46 -1.56 -4.95 -55.88
CA GLN A 46 -1.53 -4.47 -57.26
C GLN A 46 -2.73 -5.04 -58.01
N ALA A 47 -3.82 -4.28 -58.01
CA ALA A 47 -5.07 -4.62 -58.70
C ALA A 47 -5.37 -3.54 -59.77
N SER A 48 -6.60 -3.47 -60.26
CA SER A 48 -7.07 -2.37 -61.12
C SER A 48 -6.81 -1.02 -60.44
N GLU A 49 -7.06 -0.92 -59.14
CA GLU A 49 -6.61 0.15 -58.26
C GLU A 49 -5.61 -0.38 -57.23
N CYS A 50 -4.41 0.22 -57.22
CA CYS A 50 -3.39 -0.16 -56.24
C CYS A 50 -3.76 0.39 -54.84
N TYR A 51 -3.58 -0.44 -53.82
CA TYR A 51 -3.80 -0.03 -52.42
C TYR A 51 -2.90 -0.79 -51.44
N VAL A 52 -2.72 -0.21 -50.28
CA VAL A 52 -2.14 -0.89 -49.11
C VAL A 52 -3.26 -1.30 -48.17
N SER A 53 -3.34 -2.57 -47.79
CA SER A 53 -4.28 -3.05 -46.77
C SER A 53 -3.60 -3.18 -45.42
N LEU A 54 -4.29 -2.72 -44.38
CA LEU A 54 -3.90 -2.88 -42.97
C LEU A 54 -5.05 -3.57 -42.26
N SER A 55 -4.75 -4.72 -41.62
CA SER A 55 -5.69 -5.45 -40.76
C SER A 55 -5.29 -5.29 -39.33
N ALA A 56 -6.16 -4.70 -38.49
CA ALA A 56 -5.95 -4.53 -37.07
C ALA A 56 -7.23 -4.86 -36.30
N PHE A 57 -7.07 -5.24 -35.05
CA PHE A 57 -8.19 -5.54 -34.16
C PHE A 57 -8.97 -4.25 -33.86
N ASP A 58 -10.26 -4.28 -34.12
CA ASP A 58 -11.20 -3.19 -33.84
C ASP A 58 -11.87 -3.47 -32.47
N PRO A 59 -11.52 -2.72 -31.40
CA PRO A 59 -12.08 -2.95 -30.07
C PRO A 59 -13.59 -2.71 -30.00
N ALA A 60 -14.12 -1.79 -30.82
CA ALA A 60 -15.55 -1.47 -30.86
C ALA A 60 -16.37 -2.62 -31.46
N ARG A 61 -15.77 -3.38 -32.38
CA ARG A 61 -16.42 -4.51 -33.05
C ARG A 61 -16.00 -5.88 -32.55
N GLY A 62 -14.99 -5.95 -31.68
CA GLY A 62 -14.47 -7.20 -31.12
C GLY A 62 -13.83 -8.14 -32.14
N LYS A 63 -13.38 -7.64 -33.31
CA LYS A 63 -12.80 -8.46 -34.38
C LYS A 63 -11.79 -7.69 -35.22
N PHE A 64 -10.97 -8.43 -35.99
CA PHE A 64 -10.08 -7.83 -36.97
C PHE A 64 -10.87 -7.13 -38.11
N HIS A 65 -10.53 -5.88 -38.35
CA HIS A 65 -11.09 -5.09 -39.44
C HIS A 65 -9.98 -4.60 -40.38
N ILE A 66 -10.30 -4.43 -41.68
CA ILE A 66 -9.33 -4.07 -42.69
C ILE A 66 -9.54 -2.61 -43.11
N LYS A 67 -8.46 -1.80 -43.02
CA LYS A 67 -8.40 -0.44 -43.57
C LYS A 67 -7.60 -0.46 -44.87
N LYS A 68 -8.14 0.13 -45.95
CA LYS A 68 -7.48 0.23 -47.23
C LYS A 68 -7.03 1.67 -47.45
N PHE A 69 -5.78 1.84 -47.88
CA PHE A 69 -5.19 3.12 -48.27
C PHE A 69 -5.02 3.11 -49.80
N MET A 70 -5.93 3.79 -50.50
CA MET A 70 -5.94 3.82 -51.94
C MET A 70 -4.78 4.67 -52.48
N LEU A 71 -4.13 4.20 -53.55
CA LEU A 71 -2.98 4.84 -54.16
C LEU A 71 -3.30 5.37 -55.56
N GLY A 72 -4.56 5.44 -55.96
CA GLY A 72 -5.02 5.90 -57.27
C GLY A 72 -4.64 7.34 -57.63
N HIS A 73 -4.39 8.18 -56.62
CA HIS A 73 -3.92 9.55 -56.79
C HIS A 73 -2.46 9.67 -57.28
N ILE A 74 -1.69 8.57 -57.25
CA ILE A 74 -0.28 8.53 -57.67
C ILE A 74 -0.23 8.02 -59.11
N LYS A 75 0.33 8.82 -60.02
CA LYS A 75 0.47 8.43 -61.44
C LYS A 75 1.62 7.43 -61.62
N GLY A 76 1.32 6.33 -62.33
CA GLY A 76 2.29 5.31 -62.72
C GLY A 76 2.47 4.16 -61.69
N LYS A 77 2.35 2.92 -62.21
CA LYS A 77 2.40 1.70 -61.38
C LYS A 77 3.72 1.55 -60.59
N ARG A 78 4.85 1.98 -61.16
CA ARG A 78 6.17 1.94 -60.48
C ARG A 78 6.18 2.90 -59.28
N SER A 79 5.68 4.12 -59.45
CA SER A 79 5.59 5.12 -58.38
C SER A 79 4.62 4.69 -57.27
N GLN A 80 3.48 4.09 -57.63
CA GLN A 80 2.53 3.52 -56.66
C GLN A 80 3.14 2.42 -55.80
N ARG A 81 3.99 1.56 -56.40
CA ARG A 81 4.69 0.50 -55.69
C ARG A 81 5.70 1.07 -54.69
N ILE A 82 6.57 1.98 -55.13
CA ILE A 82 7.59 2.64 -54.29
C ILE A 82 6.91 3.35 -53.10
N PHE A 83 5.85 4.10 -53.37
CA PHE A 83 5.09 4.78 -52.32
C PHE A 83 4.38 3.79 -51.38
N GLY A 84 3.82 2.69 -51.92
CA GLY A 84 3.19 1.63 -51.13
C GLY A 84 4.16 0.94 -50.19
N GLU A 85 5.37 0.64 -50.65
CA GLU A 85 6.42 0.06 -49.79
C GLU A 85 6.86 1.02 -48.69
N ALA A 86 7.04 2.30 -49.02
CA ALA A 86 7.32 3.33 -48.00
C ALA A 86 6.18 3.54 -47.00
N LEU A 87 4.91 3.44 -47.48
CA LEU A 87 3.73 3.52 -46.62
C LEU A 87 3.66 2.31 -45.67
N ILE A 88 3.92 1.08 -46.16
CA ILE A 88 3.97 -0.13 -45.36
C ILE A 88 4.98 0.04 -44.21
N LYS A 89 6.20 0.52 -44.50
CA LYS A 89 7.21 0.75 -43.47
C LYS A 89 6.72 1.71 -42.41
N ARG A 90 6.16 2.87 -42.79
CA ARG A 90 5.63 3.87 -41.84
C ARG A 90 4.46 3.34 -41.01
N LEU A 91 3.54 2.58 -41.62
CA LEU A 91 2.41 1.97 -40.91
C LEU A 91 2.88 0.91 -39.95
N THR A 92 3.86 0.09 -40.32
CA THR A 92 4.44 -0.94 -39.44
C THR A 92 5.14 -0.30 -38.24
N GLU A 93 5.92 0.78 -38.44
CA GLU A 93 6.54 1.53 -37.34
C GLU A 93 5.50 2.11 -36.40
N LYS A 94 4.41 2.70 -36.89
CA LYS A 94 3.30 3.20 -36.06
C LYS A 94 2.62 2.08 -35.27
N LEU A 95 2.37 0.92 -35.92
CA LEU A 95 1.75 -0.24 -35.27
C LEU A 95 2.65 -0.82 -34.15
N LEU A 96 3.95 -0.87 -34.38
CA LEU A 96 4.94 -1.28 -33.36
C LEU A 96 4.99 -0.30 -32.19
N GLN A 97 4.68 0.97 -32.41
CA GLN A 97 4.54 2.00 -31.38
C GLN A 97 3.18 1.97 -30.67
N GLY A 98 2.30 1.00 -31.00
CA GLY A 98 1.00 0.83 -30.37
C GLY A 98 -0.15 1.61 -31.03
N TRP A 99 0.04 2.24 -32.21
CA TRP A 99 -1.05 2.88 -32.92
C TRP A 99 -2.05 1.85 -33.46
N ASN A 100 -3.35 2.15 -33.34
CA ASN A 100 -4.42 1.35 -33.92
C ASN A 100 -5.31 2.24 -34.83
N PRO A 101 -5.53 1.87 -36.12
CA PRO A 101 -6.26 2.70 -37.07
C PRO A 101 -7.75 2.88 -36.76
N TRP A 102 -8.30 2.12 -35.82
CA TRP A 102 -9.72 2.14 -35.43
C TRP A 102 -9.99 2.96 -34.17
N VAL A 103 -8.92 3.44 -33.52
CA VAL A 103 -9.03 4.20 -32.27
C VAL A 103 -8.32 5.53 -32.47
N GLU A 104 -9.07 6.60 -32.39
CA GLU A 104 -8.54 7.97 -32.41
C GLU A 104 -8.03 8.34 -31.00
N ILE A 105 -6.81 7.89 -30.67
CA ILE A 105 -6.15 8.31 -29.44
C ILE A 105 -4.82 8.94 -29.82
N GLU A 106 -4.60 10.16 -29.37
CA GLU A 106 -3.38 10.93 -29.61
C GLU A 106 -2.14 10.35 -28.91
N GLN A 107 -2.30 9.36 -28.01
CA GLN A 107 -1.23 8.81 -27.19
C GLN A 107 -0.88 7.37 -27.57
N PRO A 108 0.27 7.13 -28.24
CA PRO A 108 0.69 5.78 -28.66
C PRO A 108 0.85 4.79 -27.52
N LEU A 109 1.25 5.25 -26.33
CA LEU A 109 1.43 4.41 -25.15
C LEU A 109 0.12 3.86 -24.58
N ALA A 110 -1.03 4.42 -24.94
CA ALA A 110 -2.34 3.90 -24.56
C ALA A 110 -2.61 2.47 -25.09
N TYR A 111 -1.88 2.05 -26.11
CA TYR A 111 -1.92 0.68 -26.66
C TYR A 111 -0.85 -0.26 -26.10
N SER A 112 -0.16 0.15 -25.07
CA SER A 112 0.73 -0.76 -24.35
C SER A 112 -0.08 -1.89 -23.72
N SER A 113 0.49 -3.11 -23.70
CA SER A 113 -0.11 -4.23 -22.96
C SER A 113 -0.34 -3.82 -21.52
N PHE A 114 -1.53 -4.08 -20.99
CA PHE A 114 -1.84 -3.75 -19.60
C PHE A 114 -0.92 -4.50 -18.62
N ASP A 115 -0.55 -5.73 -18.93
CA ASP A 115 0.36 -6.53 -18.09
C ASP A 115 1.78 -5.96 -18.09
N ASP A 116 2.26 -5.46 -19.24
CA ASP A 116 3.55 -4.75 -19.32
C ASP A 116 3.52 -3.43 -18.53
N VAL A 117 2.42 -2.70 -18.58
CA VAL A 117 2.25 -1.47 -17.79
C VAL A 117 2.24 -1.77 -16.29
N CYS A 118 1.59 -2.86 -15.88
CA CYS A 118 1.63 -3.32 -14.49
C CYS A 118 3.06 -3.67 -14.06
N ARG A 119 3.83 -4.38 -14.90
CA ARG A 119 5.23 -4.72 -14.63
C ARG A 119 6.11 -3.46 -14.49
N LYS A 120 5.96 -2.49 -15.39
CA LYS A 120 6.67 -1.19 -15.31
C LYS A 120 6.29 -0.40 -14.05
N TYR A 121 5.03 -0.51 -13.59
CA TYR A 121 4.63 0.09 -12.32
C TYR A 121 5.30 -0.60 -11.12
N GLU A 122 5.44 -1.92 -11.14
CA GLU A 122 6.20 -2.67 -10.13
C GLU A 122 7.66 -2.20 -10.08
N GLU A 123 8.33 -2.12 -11.23
CA GLU A 123 9.71 -1.62 -11.36
C GLU A 123 9.83 -0.18 -10.82
N TYR A 124 8.85 0.68 -11.12
CA TYR A 124 8.80 2.05 -10.62
C TYR A 124 8.67 2.11 -9.09
N LEU A 125 7.82 1.27 -8.49
CA LEU A 125 7.67 1.22 -7.02
C LEU A 125 8.97 0.76 -6.34
N TRP A 126 9.65 -0.24 -6.90
CA TRP A 126 10.95 -0.70 -6.39
C TRP A 126 12.04 0.38 -6.52
N LYS A 127 12.03 1.15 -7.60
CA LYS A 127 12.95 2.27 -7.76
C LYS A 127 12.69 3.36 -6.72
N LEU A 128 11.42 3.71 -6.46
CA LEU A 128 11.07 4.66 -5.40
C LEU A 128 11.52 4.20 -4.01
N LEU A 129 11.44 2.90 -3.72
CA LEU A 129 11.96 2.34 -2.48
C LEU A 129 13.48 2.51 -2.40
N LYS A 130 14.21 2.15 -3.46
CA LYS A 130 15.67 2.26 -3.52
C LYS A 130 16.17 3.71 -3.36
N GLU A 131 15.42 4.67 -3.88
CA GLU A 131 15.71 6.11 -3.74
C GLU A 131 15.14 6.72 -2.43
N HIS A 132 14.68 5.88 -1.48
CA HIS A 132 14.09 6.32 -0.20
C HIS A 132 12.88 7.27 -0.31
N ASN A 133 12.24 7.35 -1.49
CA ASN A 133 11.05 8.17 -1.73
C ASN A 133 9.73 7.48 -1.33
N MET A 134 9.79 6.19 -1.03
CA MET A 134 8.64 5.41 -0.56
C MET A 134 9.07 4.40 0.50
N ARG A 135 8.21 4.15 1.48
CA ARG A 135 8.46 3.14 2.51
C ARG A 135 8.21 1.74 1.98
N GLU A 136 8.97 0.78 2.48
CA GLU A 136 8.83 -0.63 2.13
C GLU A 136 7.40 -1.14 2.33
N GLU A 137 6.75 -0.80 3.46
CA GLU A 137 5.38 -1.24 3.73
C GLU A 137 4.37 -0.66 2.73
N SER A 138 4.61 0.55 2.24
CA SER A 138 3.77 1.16 1.21
C SER A 138 3.94 0.43 -0.11
N VAL A 139 5.18 0.10 -0.50
CA VAL A 139 5.49 -0.68 -1.70
C VAL A 139 4.83 -2.06 -1.60
N VAL A 140 5.07 -2.81 -0.51
CA VAL A 140 4.46 -4.13 -0.27
C VAL A 140 2.93 -4.06 -0.33
N SER A 141 2.34 -3.02 0.25
CA SER A 141 0.89 -2.80 0.24
C SER A 141 0.37 -2.53 -1.18
N TYR A 142 1.08 -1.74 -1.99
CA TYR A 142 0.70 -1.44 -3.37
C TYR A 142 0.87 -2.65 -4.28
N MET A 143 1.97 -3.39 -4.12
CA MET A 143 2.21 -4.66 -4.82
C MET A 143 1.12 -5.69 -4.52
N SER A 144 0.72 -5.81 -3.25
CA SER A 144 -0.38 -6.70 -2.87
C SER A 144 -1.70 -6.33 -3.55
N ARG A 145 -2.02 -5.03 -3.67
CA ARG A 145 -3.24 -4.57 -4.34
C ARG A 145 -3.17 -4.77 -5.85
N LEU A 146 -2.00 -4.52 -6.45
CA LEU A 146 -1.77 -4.76 -7.87
C LEU A 146 -1.92 -6.26 -8.21
N ARG A 147 -1.42 -7.15 -7.34
CA ARG A 147 -1.62 -8.59 -7.49
C ARG A 147 -3.11 -8.94 -7.50
N VAL A 148 -3.90 -8.39 -6.58
CA VAL A 148 -5.35 -8.63 -6.54
C VAL A 148 -6.04 -8.09 -7.81
N LEU A 149 -5.58 -6.98 -8.40
CA LEU A 149 -6.10 -6.48 -9.67
C LEU A 149 -5.80 -7.45 -10.82
N LYS A 150 -4.59 -8.02 -10.86
CA LYS A 150 -4.22 -9.05 -11.85
C LYS A 150 -5.05 -10.33 -11.67
N GLU A 151 -5.20 -10.82 -10.42
CA GLU A 151 -6.04 -11.96 -10.09
C GLU A 151 -7.51 -11.76 -10.53
N TRP A 152 -8.07 -10.58 -10.30
CA TRP A 152 -9.41 -10.22 -10.75
C TRP A 152 -9.53 -10.28 -12.28
N LYS A 153 -8.57 -9.69 -12.99
CA LYS A 153 -8.53 -9.70 -14.46
C LYS A 153 -8.58 -11.13 -15.00
N GLU A 154 -7.79 -12.03 -14.42
CA GLU A 154 -7.71 -13.44 -14.84
C GLU A 154 -8.96 -14.23 -14.48
N LYS A 155 -9.38 -14.14 -13.21
CA LYS A 155 -10.51 -14.89 -12.66
C LYS A 155 -11.83 -14.56 -13.35
N GLU A 156 -12.11 -13.28 -13.52
CA GLU A 156 -13.34 -12.80 -14.14
C GLU A 156 -13.23 -12.71 -15.68
N LYS A 157 -12.10 -13.19 -16.26
CA LYS A 157 -11.81 -13.18 -17.70
C LYS A 157 -12.06 -11.79 -18.32
N VAL A 158 -11.63 -10.76 -17.61
CA VAL A 158 -11.83 -9.37 -18.04
C VAL A 158 -11.04 -9.09 -19.31
N ASN A 159 -11.71 -8.58 -20.33
CA ASN A 159 -11.09 -8.23 -21.60
C ASN A 159 -10.29 -6.92 -21.48
N LEU A 160 -9.13 -7.00 -20.82
CA LEU A 160 -8.23 -5.88 -20.53
C LEU A 160 -6.83 -6.20 -21.09
N PHE A 161 -6.67 -6.01 -22.40
CA PHE A 161 -5.40 -6.24 -23.10
C PHE A 161 -4.52 -5.00 -23.14
N TYR A 162 -5.13 -3.83 -23.41
CA TYR A 162 -4.44 -2.56 -23.56
C TYR A 162 -4.73 -1.63 -22.40
N SER A 163 -3.76 -0.77 -22.07
CA SER A 163 -3.88 0.15 -20.94
C SER A 163 -5.05 1.14 -21.07
N TYR A 164 -5.38 1.63 -22.26
CA TYR A 164 -6.52 2.54 -22.46
C TYR A 164 -7.88 1.93 -22.10
N GLN A 165 -7.98 0.58 -22.10
CA GLN A 165 -9.20 -0.12 -21.71
C GLN A 165 -9.46 -0.07 -20.19
N PHE A 166 -8.45 0.32 -19.40
CA PHE A 166 -8.60 0.53 -17.97
C PHE A 166 -9.29 1.86 -17.70
N ASP A 167 -10.57 1.88 -17.98
CA ASP A 167 -11.45 3.04 -17.90
C ASP A 167 -12.21 3.13 -16.56
N HIS A 168 -13.08 4.13 -16.45
CA HIS A 168 -13.95 4.33 -15.30
C HIS A 168 -14.79 3.08 -14.96
N ARG A 169 -15.34 2.39 -15.96
CA ARG A 169 -16.16 1.19 -15.78
C ARG A 169 -15.33 0.05 -15.16
N MET A 170 -14.09 -0.15 -15.62
CA MET A 170 -13.18 -1.16 -15.07
C MET A 170 -12.84 -0.89 -13.60
N VAL A 171 -12.62 0.37 -13.25
CA VAL A 171 -12.41 0.79 -11.84
C VAL A 171 -13.63 0.43 -10.98
N GLY A 172 -14.85 0.69 -11.46
CA GLY A 172 -16.09 0.33 -10.77
C GLY A 172 -16.20 -1.17 -10.54
N GLN A 173 -16.08 -1.96 -11.60
CA GLN A 173 -16.16 -3.42 -11.53
C GLN A 173 -15.12 -4.02 -10.57
N PHE A 174 -13.90 -3.52 -10.60
CA PHE A 174 -12.87 -3.98 -9.67
C PHE A 174 -13.17 -3.60 -8.21
N LEU A 175 -13.70 -2.40 -7.94
CA LEU A 175 -14.10 -2.00 -6.58
C LEU A 175 -15.28 -2.83 -6.07
N ASP A 176 -16.22 -3.19 -6.94
CA ASP A 176 -17.33 -4.07 -6.61
C ASP A 176 -16.84 -5.50 -6.32
N TYR A 177 -15.94 -6.03 -7.14
CA TYR A 177 -15.26 -7.29 -6.86
C TYR A 177 -14.58 -7.29 -5.49
N VAL A 178 -13.81 -6.24 -5.18
CA VAL A 178 -13.14 -6.12 -3.87
C VAL A 178 -14.15 -6.08 -2.73
N PHE A 179 -15.25 -5.36 -2.88
CA PHE A 179 -16.19 -5.11 -1.79
C PHE A 179 -17.23 -6.23 -1.66
N ILE A 180 -17.83 -6.66 -2.76
CA ILE A 180 -18.92 -7.64 -2.79
C ILE A 180 -18.36 -9.07 -2.88
N ASP A 181 -17.66 -9.41 -3.95
CA ASP A 181 -17.26 -10.79 -4.22
C ASP A 181 -16.22 -11.31 -3.25
N ARG A 182 -15.28 -10.45 -2.81
CA ARG A 182 -14.29 -10.76 -1.77
C ARG A 182 -14.80 -10.52 -0.35
N ASN A 183 -16.03 -10.05 -0.18
CA ASN A 183 -16.66 -9.75 1.11
C ASN A 183 -15.79 -8.90 2.04
N ASN A 184 -15.16 -7.86 1.51
CA ASN A 184 -14.30 -6.99 2.27
C ASN A 184 -15.08 -5.86 2.95
N THR A 185 -14.49 -5.27 3.98
CA THR A 185 -15.08 -4.10 4.64
C THR A 185 -15.05 -2.86 3.75
N LEU A 186 -15.95 -1.91 4.00
CA LEU A 186 -15.97 -0.61 3.33
C LEU A 186 -14.64 0.15 3.47
N ARG A 187 -13.95 0.01 4.62
CA ARG A 187 -12.61 0.56 4.83
C ARG A 187 -11.60 -0.04 3.85
N THR A 188 -11.65 -1.35 3.65
CA THR A 188 -10.78 -2.05 2.69
C THR A 188 -11.05 -1.56 1.26
N ARG A 189 -12.33 -1.48 0.85
CA ARG A 189 -12.71 -0.92 -0.47
C ARG A 189 -12.16 0.50 -0.66
N ASN A 190 -12.30 1.37 0.34
CA ASN A 190 -11.77 2.74 0.28
C ASN A 190 -10.23 2.79 0.20
N ASN A 191 -9.53 1.85 0.85
CA ASN A 191 -8.08 1.72 0.72
C ASN A 191 -7.67 1.29 -0.71
N TYR A 192 -8.45 0.43 -1.37
CA TYR A 192 -8.23 0.09 -2.77
C TYR A 192 -8.48 1.29 -3.68
N LEU A 193 -9.54 2.06 -3.45
CA LEU A 193 -9.79 3.29 -4.19
C LEU A 193 -8.65 4.31 -4.04
N SER A 194 -8.12 4.50 -2.83
CA SER A 194 -6.97 5.38 -2.60
C SER A 194 -5.73 4.94 -3.38
N TRP A 195 -5.45 3.64 -3.40
CA TRP A 195 -4.36 3.08 -4.19
C TRP A 195 -4.63 3.21 -5.70
N LEU A 196 -5.85 2.93 -6.18
CA LEU A 196 -6.22 3.10 -7.58
C LEU A 196 -6.00 4.55 -8.05
N LYS A 197 -6.32 5.55 -7.23
CA LYS A 197 -6.02 6.95 -7.54
C LYS A 197 -4.52 7.18 -7.78
N THR A 198 -3.66 6.57 -6.96
CA THR A 198 -2.21 6.66 -7.16
C THR A 198 -1.76 5.91 -8.42
N PHE A 199 -2.30 4.72 -8.66
CA PHE A 199 -2.00 3.93 -9.86
C PHE A 199 -2.48 4.63 -11.13
N CYS A 200 -3.71 5.13 -11.16
CA CYS A 200 -4.25 5.86 -12.32
C CYS A 200 -3.50 7.17 -12.58
N LYS A 201 -3.06 7.88 -11.53
CA LYS A 201 -2.19 9.03 -11.69
C LYS A 201 -0.89 8.64 -12.44
N TYR A 202 -0.24 7.53 -12.04
CA TYR A 202 0.92 6.99 -12.75
C TYR A 202 0.60 6.69 -14.22
N LEU A 203 -0.57 6.12 -14.52
CA LEU A 203 -0.99 5.79 -15.89
C LEU A 203 -1.18 7.05 -16.73
N VAL A 204 -1.85 8.07 -16.19
CA VAL A 204 -2.11 9.34 -16.88
C VAL A 204 -0.83 10.11 -17.15
N GLU A 205 0.04 10.27 -16.14
CA GLU A 205 1.31 10.99 -16.25
C GLU A 205 2.24 10.43 -17.35
N ARG A 206 2.09 9.15 -17.67
CA ARG A 206 2.88 8.46 -18.70
C ARG A 206 2.15 8.24 -20.00
N GLY A 207 0.92 8.76 -20.12
CA GLY A 207 0.12 8.62 -21.36
C GLY A 207 -0.39 7.20 -21.62
N TYR A 208 -0.43 6.32 -20.61
CA TYR A 208 -1.02 4.98 -20.75
C TYR A 208 -2.55 5.02 -20.80
N VAL A 209 -3.16 6.00 -20.17
CA VAL A 209 -4.61 6.28 -20.27
C VAL A 209 -4.81 7.79 -20.54
N PRO A 210 -5.83 8.17 -21.32
CA PRO A 210 -6.04 9.57 -21.69
C PRO A 210 -6.54 10.44 -20.53
N ASN A 211 -7.32 9.86 -19.62
CA ASN A 211 -7.95 10.55 -18.51
C ASN A 211 -7.87 9.69 -17.25
N ASP A 212 -7.98 10.31 -16.07
CA ASP A 212 -8.02 9.59 -14.79
C ASP A 212 -9.34 8.81 -14.63
N PRO A 213 -9.30 7.46 -14.68
CA PRO A 213 -10.48 6.63 -14.53
C PRO A 213 -11.13 6.72 -13.14
N THR A 214 -10.41 7.27 -12.14
CA THR A 214 -10.90 7.36 -10.75
C THR A 214 -11.54 8.69 -10.42
N LYS A 215 -11.57 9.66 -11.35
CA LYS A 215 -11.95 11.07 -11.09
C LYS A 215 -13.30 11.24 -10.41
N SER A 216 -14.31 10.46 -10.78
CA SER A 216 -15.67 10.54 -10.21
C SER A 216 -15.88 9.67 -8.98
N TYR A 217 -14.91 8.81 -8.62
CA TYR A 217 -15.06 7.95 -7.43
C TYR A 217 -14.69 8.68 -6.15
N SER A 218 -15.61 8.66 -5.18
CA SER A 218 -15.42 9.20 -3.86
C SER A 218 -15.30 8.11 -2.79
N VAL A 219 -14.69 8.47 -1.67
CA VAL A 219 -14.64 7.63 -0.48
C VAL A 219 -16.05 7.54 0.10
N VAL A 220 -16.55 6.34 0.29
CA VAL A 220 -17.84 6.12 0.95
C VAL A 220 -17.65 6.32 2.46
N LYS A 221 -18.35 7.30 3.02
CA LYS A 221 -18.30 7.59 4.46
C LYS A 221 -19.13 6.57 5.23
N ARG A 222 -18.59 6.05 6.33
CA ARG A 222 -19.38 5.28 7.30
C ARG A 222 -20.32 6.19 8.05
N ARG A 223 -21.59 5.78 8.21
CA ARG A 223 -22.55 6.52 9.07
C ARG A 223 -22.15 6.46 10.53
N GLU A 224 -21.63 5.33 11.00
CA GLU A 224 -21.16 5.14 12.36
C GLU A 224 -19.72 4.55 12.37
N GLN A 225 -18.86 5.12 13.19
CA GLN A 225 -17.54 4.55 13.45
C GLN A 225 -17.66 3.59 14.64
N VAL A 226 -17.91 2.31 14.38
CA VAL A 226 -17.77 1.29 15.43
C VAL A 226 -16.29 1.13 15.71
N LYS A 227 -15.84 1.54 16.92
CA LYS A 227 -14.48 1.27 17.38
C LYS A 227 -14.32 -0.25 17.54
N ASN A 228 -13.31 -0.83 16.89
CA ASN A 228 -13.01 -2.28 16.99
C ASN A 228 -12.23 -2.64 18.27
N ARG A 229 -12.01 -1.68 19.18
CA ARG A 229 -11.32 -1.85 20.45
C ARG A 229 -11.85 -0.85 21.45
N ASP A 230 -11.86 -1.29 22.70
CA ASP A 230 -12.36 -0.50 23.83
C ASP A 230 -11.19 0.02 24.68
N VAL A 231 -11.46 1.06 25.44
CA VAL A 231 -10.63 1.52 26.56
C VAL A 231 -10.68 0.44 27.63
N ILE A 232 -9.53 0.14 28.24
CA ILE A 232 -9.40 -0.89 29.27
C ILE A 232 -9.75 -0.25 30.61
N PRO A 233 -10.71 -0.79 31.39
CA PRO A 233 -11.02 -0.30 32.73
C PRO A 233 -9.84 -0.44 33.70
N ASP A 234 -9.77 0.41 34.74
CA ASP A 234 -8.64 0.44 35.70
C ASP A 234 -8.51 -0.87 36.46
N GLU A 235 -9.62 -1.54 36.77
CA GLU A 235 -9.60 -2.86 37.44
C GLU A 235 -8.90 -3.90 36.57
N VAL A 236 -9.18 -3.88 35.26
CA VAL A 236 -8.53 -4.79 34.32
C VAL A 236 -7.06 -4.44 34.11
N LEU A 237 -6.72 -3.14 34.06
CA LEU A 237 -5.32 -2.69 34.01
C LEU A 237 -4.55 -3.20 35.24
N THR A 238 -5.14 -3.17 36.42
CA THR A 238 -4.54 -3.68 37.65
C THR A 238 -4.27 -5.17 37.57
N ILE A 239 -5.22 -5.96 37.05
CA ILE A 239 -5.04 -7.40 36.86
C ILE A 239 -3.91 -7.67 35.85
N ILE A 240 -3.89 -6.96 34.71
CA ILE A 240 -2.82 -7.08 33.70
C ILE A 240 -1.46 -6.75 34.32
N HIS A 241 -1.39 -5.64 35.07
CA HIS A 241 -0.15 -5.21 35.74
C HIS A 241 0.37 -6.29 36.72
N SER A 242 -0.47 -6.76 37.63
CA SER A 242 -0.09 -7.75 38.66
C SER A 242 0.40 -9.04 38.01
N TRP A 243 -0.32 -9.55 37.02
CA TRP A 243 0.08 -10.76 36.31
C TRP A 243 1.42 -10.59 35.57
N LEU A 244 1.62 -9.49 34.87
CA LEU A 244 2.86 -9.23 34.13
C LEU A 244 4.04 -8.96 35.09
N TRP A 245 3.80 -8.37 36.26
CA TRP A 245 4.80 -8.17 37.29
C TRP A 245 5.42 -9.48 37.78
N GLU A 246 4.61 -10.52 37.86
CA GLU A 246 5.04 -11.85 38.29
C GLU A 246 5.60 -12.69 37.13
N HIS A 247 5.05 -12.58 35.91
CA HIS A 247 5.36 -13.49 34.83
C HIS A 247 6.31 -12.91 33.76
N ASN A 248 6.21 -11.63 33.41
CA ASN A 248 7.09 -11.00 32.40
C ASN A 248 7.16 -9.47 32.58
N ARG A 249 8.07 -9.01 33.43
CA ARG A 249 8.28 -7.57 33.67
C ARG A 249 8.84 -6.82 32.47
N HIS A 250 9.57 -7.49 31.59
CA HIS A 250 10.06 -6.83 30.36
C HIS A 250 8.91 -6.57 29.37
N TYR A 251 7.94 -7.48 29.29
CA TYR A 251 6.73 -7.19 28.52
C TYR A 251 5.83 -6.15 29.21
N LEU A 252 5.82 -6.07 30.52
CA LEU A 252 5.17 -4.99 31.28
C LEU A 252 5.76 -3.63 30.87
N LEU A 253 7.10 -3.55 30.73
CA LEU A 253 7.75 -2.34 30.22
C LEU A 253 7.24 -1.97 28.81
N ALA A 254 7.05 -2.94 27.91
CA ALA A 254 6.46 -2.67 26.61
C ALA A 254 5.00 -2.14 26.71
N CYS A 255 4.22 -2.66 27.65
CA CYS A 255 2.89 -2.13 27.96
C CYS A 255 2.96 -0.68 28.46
N TYR A 256 3.92 -0.35 29.31
CA TYR A 256 4.15 1.00 29.80
C TYR A 256 4.55 1.97 28.68
N MET A 257 5.39 1.54 27.73
CA MET A 257 5.74 2.35 26.56
C MET A 257 4.51 2.72 25.72
N LEU A 258 3.56 1.80 25.59
CA LEU A 258 2.29 2.08 24.91
C LEU A 258 1.37 2.99 25.72
N HIS A 259 1.23 2.73 27.03
CA HIS A 259 0.23 3.37 27.88
C HIS A 259 0.63 4.80 28.29
N TYR A 260 1.89 5.01 28.67
CA TYR A 260 2.37 6.31 29.21
C TYR A 260 3.12 7.15 28.17
N LEU A 261 3.89 6.52 27.26
CA LEU A 261 4.66 7.24 26.26
C LEU A 261 3.98 7.24 24.88
N PHE A 262 2.88 6.51 24.72
CA PHE A 262 2.11 6.42 23.49
C PHE A 262 2.91 5.96 22.29
N ILE A 263 3.98 5.20 22.49
CA ILE A 263 4.88 4.70 21.45
C ILE A 263 4.20 3.58 20.67
N ARG A 264 4.30 3.61 19.35
CA ARG A 264 3.72 2.56 18.51
C ARG A 264 4.58 1.30 18.52
N PRO A 265 3.99 0.08 18.39
CA PRO A 265 4.74 -1.18 18.41
C PRO A 265 5.92 -1.21 17.43
N ARG A 266 5.76 -0.62 16.24
CA ARG A 266 6.86 -0.49 15.29
C ARG A 266 7.99 0.38 15.84
N GLU A 267 7.67 1.55 16.36
CA GLU A 267 8.66 2.45 16.95
C GLU A 267 9.38 1.75 18.10
N MET A 268 8.64 1.06 18.99
CA MET A 268 9.23 0.29 20.11
C MET A 268 10.28 -0.71 19.64
N SER A 269 10.07 -1.35 18.48
CA SER A 269 11.02 -2.34 17.97
C SER A 269 12.36 -1.75 17.50
N TYR A 270 12.46 -0.43 17.35
CA TYR A 270 13.69 0.26 16.92
C TYR A 270 14.36 1.06 18.02
N ILE A 271 13.70 1.29 19.15
CA ILE A 271 14.26 2.04 20.28
C ILE A 271 15.47 1.29 20.84
N LYS A 272 16.55 2.03 21.07
CA LYS A 272 17.76 1.54 21.73
C LYS A 272 17.88 2.05 23.15
N VAL A 273 18.75 1.42 23.92
CA VAL A 273 19.05 1.82 25.31
C VAL A 273 19.63 3.24 25.34
N GLU A 274 20.48 3.60 24.38
CA GLU A 274 21.09 4.94 24.26
C GLU A 274 20.12 6.07 23.95
N ASP A 275 18.90 5.76 23.47
CA ASP A 275 17.90 6.77 23.17
C ASP A 275 17.28 7.40 24.45
N PHE A 276 17.54 6.80 25.62
CA PHE A 276 17.04 7.29 26.90
C PHE A 276 18.05 8.18 27.62
N SER A 277 17.56 9.29 28.16
CA SER A 277 18.30 10.14 29.10
C SER A 277 17.67 10.05 30.47
N VAL A 278 18.27 9.24 31.36
CA VAL A 278 17.81 9.09 32.75
C VAL A 278 17.87 10.44 33.49
N LYS A 279 18.92 11.24 33.29
CA LYS A 279 19.07 12.57 33.91
C LYS A 279 17.96 13.56 33.55
N ARG A 280 17.41 13.45 32.32
CA ARG A 280 16.40 14.38 31.80
C ARG A 280 14.99 13.80 31.82
N ASN A 281 14.84 12.55 32.21
CA ASN A 281 13.58 11.80 32.10
C ASN A 281 13.00 11.85 30.66
N THR A 282 13.84 11.66 29.64
CA THR A 282 13.43 11.76 28.25
C THR A 282 13.84 10.55 27.42
N LEU A 283 13.03 10.28 26.40
CA LEU A 283 13.32 9.36 25.31
C LEU A 283 13.39 10.16 24.01
N PHE A 284 14.48 10.01 23.27
CA PHE A 284 14.62 10.54 21.92
C PHE A 284 14.15 9.52 20.87
N LEU A 285 13.25 9.93 20.00
CA LEU A 285 12.79 9.10 18.88
C LEU A 285 13.28 9.71 17.57
N HIS A 286 14.09 8.96 16.85
CA HIS A 286 14.61 9.35 15.55
C HIS A 286 13.51 9.41 14.47
N GLY A 287 13.52 10.42 13.63
CA GLY A 287 12.52 10.64 12.57
C GLY A 287 12.40 9.49 11.58
N ASN A 288 13.50 8.78 11.30
CA ASN A 288 13.51 7.62 10.38
C ASN A 288 12.64 6.44 10.87
N ILE A 289 12.43 6.29 12.18
CA ILE A 289 11.57 5.24 12.75
C ILE A 289 10.13 5.72 13.00
N THR A 290 9.89 7.03 13.08
CA THR A 290 8.58 7.61 13.33
C THR A 290 7.70 7.60 12.09
N LYS A 291 6.37 7.57 12.28
CA LYS A 291 5.42 7.61 11.15
C LYS A 291 5.47 8.93 10.38
N ASN A 292 5.81 10.03 11.04
CA ASN A 292 5.74 11.38 10.49
C ASN A 292 7.10 11.90 10.01
N HIS A 293 8.16 11.09 10.06
CA HIS A 293 9.54 11.43 9.70
C HIS A 293 10.13 12.65 10.46
N HIS A 294 9.62 12.93 11.66
CA HIS A 294 10.15 13.98 12.53
C HIS A 294 10.74 13.36 13.78
N ASP A 295 11.88 13.90 14.23
CA ASP A 295 12.44 13.61 15.53
C ASP A 295 11.46 14.04 16.63
N ALA A 296 11.47 13.33 17.73
CA ALA A 296 10.64 13.67 18.87
C ALA A 296 11.34 13.36 20.18
N VAL A 297 11.14 14.24 21.16
CA VAL A 297 11.55 14.00 22.56
C VAL A 297 10.28 13.74 23.36
N LEU A 298 10.22 12.59 24.03
CA LEU A 298 9.09 12.22 24.88
C LEU A 298 9.49 12.26 26.34
N THR A 299 8.57 12.71 27.19
CA THR A 299 8.72 12.63 28.63
C THR A 299 8.53 11.20 29.10
N VAL A 300 9.46 10.69 29.89
CA VAL A 300 9.38 9.36 30.50
C VAL A 300 9.00 9.53 31.98
N PRO A 301 7.82 9.07 32.40
CA PRO A 301 7.41 9.16 33.80
C PRO A 301 8.36 8.39 34.76
N ASP A 302 8.53 8.87 35.98
CA ASP A 302 9.47 8.30 36.96
C ASP A 302 9.24 6.81 37.19
N HIS A 303 8.00 6.36 37.30
CA HIS A 303 7.69 4.95 37.56
C HIS A 303 8.09 4.04 36.35
N VAL A 304 8.12 4.58 35.13
CA VAL A 304 8.61 3.86 33.95
C VAL A 304 10.14 3.73 34.05
N LEU A 305 10.84 4.83 34.39
CA LEU A 305 12.30 4.79 34.57
C LEU A 305 12.69 3.88 35.73
N ARG A 306 11.96 3.88 36.84
CA ARG A 306 12.21 2.97 37.96
C ARG A 306 12.13 1.51 37.52
N LEU A 307 11.07 1.14 36.74
CA LEU A 307 10.97 -0.21 36.21
C LEU A 307 12.16 -0.54 35.28
N MET A 308 12.63 0.40 34.46
CA MET A 308 13.81 0.18 33.61
C MET A 308 15.09 -0.02 34.44
N ILE A 309 15.26 0.71 35.53
CA ILE A 309 16.39 0.55 36.45
C ILE A 309 16.32 -0.81 37.14
N ASP A 310 15.16 -1.19 37.65
CA ASP A 310 14.94 -2.49 38.32
C ASP A 310 15.22 -3.68 37.41
N LEU A 311 14.88 -3.52 36.12
CA LEU A 311 15.17 -4.49 35.03
C LEU A 311 16.62 -4.42 34.56
N LYS A 312 17.45 -3.55 35.10
CA LYS A 312 18.85 -3.34 34.71
C LYS A 312 19.03 -3.03 33.23
N VAL A 313 18.06 -2.35 32.62
CA VAL A 313 18.08 -1.98 31.19
C VAL A 313 19.37 -1.22 30.87
N PHE A 314 19.75 -0.25 31.69
CA PHE A 314 20.90 0.62 31.48
C PHE A 314 22.27 -0.04 31.77
N ASN A 315 22.29 -1.28 32.22
CA ASN A 315 23.52 -2.07 32.34
C ASN A 315 23.92 -2.72 31.02
N ASN A 316 23.06 -2.65 29.98
CA ASN A 316 23.31 -3.18 28.69
C ASN A 316 24.02 -2.12 27.79
N PRO A 317 24.74 -2.53 26.70
CA PRO A 317 25.31 -1.60 25.75
C PRO A 317 24.26 -0.63 25.19
N GLY A 318 24.63 0.65 25.03
CA GLY A 318 23.70 1.66 24.50
C GLY A 318 23.15 1.32 23.12
N SER A 319 23.94 0.62 22.29
CA SER A 319 23.55 0.18 20.95
C SER A 319 22.52 -0.95 20.91
N TYR A 320 22.23 -1.60 22.04
CA TYR A 320 21.24 -2.66 22.10
C TYR A 320 19.83 -2.11 21.93
N TYR A 321 18.98 -2.84 21.23
CA TYR A 321 17.55 -2.56 21.18
C TYR A 321 16.92 -2.80 22.55
N LEU A 322 16.00 -1.94 22.95
CA LEU A 322 15.27 -2.06 24.21
C LEU A 322 14.54 -3.38 24.35
N PHE A 323 14.02 -3.91 23.23
CA PHE A 323 13.25 -5.14 23.16
C PHE A 323 13.86 -6.10 22.12
N GLY A 324 14.75 -6.95 22.60
CA GLY A 324 15.29 -8.11 21.89
C GLY A 324 14.53 -9.39 22.21
N ASP A 325 15.24 -10.50 22.34
CA ASP A 325 14.62 -11.79 22.66
C ASP A 325 13.99 -11.76 24.07
N ASP A 326 12.86 -12.42 24.21
CA ASP A 326 12.00 -12.39 25.41
C ASP A 326 11.72 -10.97 25.98
N PHE A 327 11.66 -9.99 25.10
CA PHE A 327 11.50 -8.56 25.42
C PHE A 327 12.61 -7.94 26.27
N MET A 328 13.71 -8.63 26.49
CA MET A 328 14.92 -8.10 27.17
C MET A 328 15.75 -7.25 26.20
N PRO A 329 16.60 -6.33 26.70
CA PRO A 329 17.54 -5.64 25.84
C PRO A 329 18.46 -6.61 25.08
N GLY A 330 18.68 -6.36 23.78
CA GLY A 330 19.47 -7.27 22.94
C GLY A 330 20.07 -6.62 21.70
N ALA A 331 21.11 -7.26 21.16
CA ALA A 331 21.79 -6.77 19.97
C ALA A 331 20.90 -6.85 18.69
N GLU A 332 19.96 -7.77 18.65
CA GLU A 332 19.08 -7.99 17.52
C GLU A 332 17.69 -7.40 17.77
N ARG A 333 17.17 -6.72 16.75
CA ARG A 333 15.84 -6.13 16.77
C ARG A 333 14.76 -7.19 16.62
N ARG A 334 13.77 -7.17 17.49
CA ARG A 334 12.60 -8.01 17.35
C ARG A 334 11.55 -7.42 16.41
N ASN A 335 10.82 -8.28 15.69
CA ASN A 335 9.73 -7.82 14.82
C ASN A 335 8.59 -7.24 15.66
N GLU A 336 8.01 -6.13 15.23
CA GLU A 336 6.90 -5.43 15.90
C GLU A 336 5.66 -6.31 16.19
N LYS A 337 5.47 -7.39 15.41
CA LYS A 337 4.34 -8.31 15.59
C LYS A 337 4.42 -9.07 16.91
N CYS A 338 5.64 -9.27 17.48
CA CYS A 338 5.83 -10.00 18.73
C CYS A 338 5.04 -9.41 19.89
N PHE A 339 4.94 -8.07 19.98
CA PHE A 339 4.18 -7.38 21.03
C PHE A 339 2.70 -7.73 20.98
N ARG A 340 2.10 -7.69 19.77
CA ARG A 340 0.69 -8.06 19.57
C ARG A 340 0.46 -9.55 19.77
N ASP A 341 1.39 -10.38 19.31
CA ASP A 341 1.26 -11.83 19.36
C ASP A 341 1.35 -12.33 20.82
N TYR A 342 2.24 -11.78 21.65
CA TYR A 342 2.28 -12.07 23.08
C TYR A 342 0.97 -11.64 23.78
N TRP A 343 0.48 -10.40 23.49
CA TRP A 343 -0.80 -9.93 24.01
C TRP A 343 -1.95 -10.88 23.68
N SER A 344 -2.07 -11.30 22.43
CA SER A 344 -3.23 -12.05 21.96
C SER A 344 -3.15 -13.55 22.23
N ARG A 345 -1.94 -14.12 22.24
CA ARG A 345 -1.75 -15.57 22.37
C ARG A 345 -1.43 -16.01 23.79
N VAL A 346 -0.84 -15.13 24.60
CA VAL A 346 -0.48 -15.41 25.99
C VAL A 346 -1.39 -14.61 26.91
N LEU A 347 -1.12 -13.32 27.12
CA LEU A 347 -1.77 -12.50 28.15
C LEU A 347 -3.30 -12.55 28.11
N ARG A 348 -3.89 -12.32 26.93
CA ARG A 348 -5.35 -12.29 26.78
C ARG A 348 -6.00 -13.64 27.08
N LYS A 349 -5.33 -14.74 26.77
CA LYS A 349 -5.82 -16.09 27.05
C LYS A 349 -5.72 -16.42 28.54
N GLU A 350 -4.54 -16.18 29.14
CA GLU A 350 -4.31 -16.46 30.56
C GLU A 350 -5.26 -15.68 31.47
N LEU A 351 -5.53 -14.43 31.13
CA LEU A 351 -6.42 -13.56 31.90
C LEU A 351 -7.88 -13.56 31.40
N ASN A 352 -8.21 -14.40 30.43
CA ASN A 352 -9.53 -14.46 29.81
C ASN A 352 -10.12 -13.07 29.46
N LEU A 353 -9.28 -12.19 28.89
CA LEU A 353 -9.67 -10.83 28.55
C LEU A 353 -10.55 -10.80 27.28
N SER A 354 -11.48 -9.84 27.24
CA SER A 354 -12.29 -9.56 26.05
C SER A 354 -11.42 -9.40 24.80
N ASP A 355 -11.90 -9.90 23.67
CA ASP A 355 -11.26 -9.72 22.36
C ASP A 355 -11.24 -8.26 21.88
N ARG A 356 -12.04 -7.41 22.49
CA ARG A 356 -12.05 -5.95 22.27
C ARG A 356 -10.89 -5.24 22.98
N TYR A 357 -10.27 -5.84 24.01
CA TYR A 357 -9.04 -5.35 24.64
C TYR A 357 -7.83 -5.82 23.85
N LYS A 358 -7.39 -5.00 22.90
CA LYS A 358 -6.22 -5.25 22.06
C LYS A 358 -5.00 -4.54 22.63
N LEU A 359 -3.81 -4.99 22.27
CA LEU A 359 -2.57 -4.32 22.71
C LEU A 359 -2.65 -2.78 22.54
N TYR A 360 -3.16 -2.33 21.41
CA TYR A 360 -3.29 -0.89 21.12
C TYR A 360 -4.34 -0.17 21.97
N SER A 361 -5.21 -0.92 22.67
CA SER A 361 -6.12 -0.35 23.66
C SER A 361 -5.39 0.32 24.81
N LEU A 362 -4.16 -0.15 25.17
CA LEU A 362 -3.32 0.49 26.17
C LEU A 362 -3.01 1.94 25.83
N LYS A 363 -2.68 2.23 24.56
CA LYS A 363 -2.44 3.61 24.11
C LYS A 363 -3.72 4.45 24.18
N ASP A 364 -4.83 3.90 23.70
CA ASP A 364 -6.12 4.61 23.74
C ASP A 364 -6.53 4.89 25.20
N THR A 365 -6.35 3.92 26.09
CA THR A 365 -6.61 4.07 27.54
C THR A 365 -5.71 5.11 28.18
N GLY A 366 -4.41 5.08 27.94
CA GLY A 366 -3.46 6.04 28.49
C GLY A 366 -3.78 7.47 28.08
N ILE A 367 -4.11 7.72 26.79
CA ILE A 367 -4.54 9.03 26.31
C ILE A 367 -5.84 9.47 27.01
N THR A 368 -6.83 8.58 27.10
CA THR A 368 -8.11 8.84 27.77
C THR A 368 -7.91 9.18 29.25
N ASN A 369 -7.09 8.40 29.95
CA ASN A 369 -6.83 8.61 31.39
C ASN A 369 -6.09 9.92 31.65
N MET A 370 -5.12 10.32 30.81
CA MET A 370 -4.45 11.63 30.95
C MET A 370 -5.44 12.79 30.75
N LEU A 371 -6.34 12.69 29.77
CA LEU A 371 -7.36 13.71 29.55
C LEU A 371 -8.39 13.77 30.70
N HIS A 372 -8.76 12.61 31.28
CA HIS A 372 -9.61 12.55 32.48
C HIS A 372 -8.93 13.13 33.71
N ALA A 373 -7.60 13.01 33.80
CA ALA A 373 -6.79 13.63 34.84
C ALA A 373 -6.55 15.14 34.63
N ASN A 374 -7.28 15.76 33.68
CA ASN A 374 -7.19 17.19 33.32
C ASN A 374 -5.81 17.61 32.79
N THR A 375 -5.03 16.69 32.23
CA THR A 375 -3.83 17.05 31.47
C THR A 375 -4.25 17.83 30.23
N ASP A 376 -3.55 18.94 29.96
CA ASP A 376 -3.83 19.78 28.82
C ASP A 376 -3.79 18.98 27.49
N ILE A 377 -4.76 19.19 26.63
CA ILE A 377 -4.94 18.46 25.38
C ILE A 377 -3.76 18.65 24.41
N LEU A 378 -3.09 19.82 24.43
CA LEU A 378 -1.91 20.06 23.61
C LEU A 378 -0.73 19.26 24.10
N THR A 379 -0.54 19.18 25.42
CA THR A 379 0.48 18.33 26.07
C THR A 379 0.27 16.85 25.70
N VAL A 380 -0.96 16.36 25.78
CA VAL A 380 -1.29 14.98 25.38
C VAL A 380 -1.10 14.74 23.88
N ARG A 381 -1.48 15.73 23.04
CA ARG A 381 -1.24 15.68 21.58
C ARG A 381 0.24 15.52 21.26
N ASP A 382 1.09 16.33 21.90
CA ASP A 382 2.54 16.37 21.65
C ASP A 382 3.21 15.09 22.14
N GLN A 383 2.88 14.63 23.33
CA GLN A 383 3.35 13.32 23.86
C GLN A 383 2.89 12.15 22.95
N ALA A 384 1.66 12.18 22.44
CA ALA A 384 1.13 11.16 21.53
C ALA A 384 1.62 11.31 20.09
N ARG A 385 2.25 12.45 19.76
CA ARG A 385 2.73 12.83 18.42
C ARG A 385 1.61 12.73 17.38
N HIS A 386 0.47 13.32 17.73
CA HIS A 386 -0.65 13.47 16.81
C HIS A 386 -0.45 14.67 15.91
N SER A 387 -0.63 14.52 14.61
CA SER A 387 -0.47 15.59 13.61
C SER A 387 -1.55 16.69 13.71
N SER A 388 -2.64 16.43 14.44
CA SER A 388 -3.74 17.36 14.65
C SER A 388 -4.38 17.14 16.01
N ILE A 389 -4.83 18.22 16.64
CA ILE A 389 -5.62 18.18 17.87
C ILE A 389 -6.90 17.36 17.71
N LEU A 390 -7.51 17.34 16.52
CA LEU A 390 -8.70 16.56 16.21
C LEU A 390 -8.52 15.06 16.43
N ILE A 391 -7.28 14.56 16.30
CA ILE A 391 -6.97 13.14 16.59
C ILE A 391 -7.00 12.90 18.09
N THR A 392 -6.56 13.86 18.90
CA THR A 392 -6.58 13.78 20.36
C THR A 392 -8.00 13.98 20.90
N ASP A 393 -8.78 14.87 20.28
CA ASP A 393 -10.17 15.16 20.67
C ASP A 393 -11.10 13.92 20.62
N ILE A 394 -10.78 12.92 19.83
CA ILE A 394 -11.52 11.63 19.77
C ILE A 394 -11.55 10.95 21.15
N TYR A 395 -10.55 11.21 22.00
CA TYR A 395 -10.40 10.64 23.34
C TYR A 395 -10.92 11.55 24.44
N THR A 396 -11.32 12.80 24.09
CA THR A 396 -11.88 13.74 25.07
C THR A 396 -13.23 13.24 25.57
N PRO A 397 -13.46 13.24 26.88
CA PRO A 397 -14.76 12.89 27.44
C PRO A 397 -15.85 13.82 26.92
N LYS A 398 -16.84 13.26 26.23
CA LYS A 398 -18.02 14.01 25.79
C LYS A 398 -19.17 13.80 26.78
N ASP A 399 -19.01 14.34 27.98
CA ASP A 399 -20.06 14.25 28.99
C ASP A 399 -21.13 15.34 28.76
N ILE A 400 -22.08 15.03 27.90
CA ILE A 400 -23.17 15.93 27.50
C ILE A 400 -24.26 16.02 28.59
N LYS A 401 -24.20 15.15 29.61
CA LYS A 401 -25.29 14.98 30.59
C LYS A 401 -25.04 15.68 31.93
N LYS A 402 -23.85 16.18 32.19
CA LYS A 402 -23.47 16.82 33.47
C LYS A 402 -22.80 18.16 33.23
N ALA A 403 -23.08 19.11 34.11
CA ALA A 403 -22.38 20.38 34.11
C ALA A 403 -20.87 20.17 34.31
N ASN A 404 -20.06 20.87 33.55
CA ASN A 404 -18.59 20.78 33.65
C ASN A 404 -18.13 21.48 34.93
N LYS A 405 -17.50 20.73 35.84
CA LYS A 405 -17.05 21.22 37.15
C LYS A 405 -16.06 22.38 37.04
N LEU A 406 -15.18 22.39 36.01
CA LEU A 406 -14.25 23.48 35.78
C LEU A 406 -14.96 24.77 35.39
N LEU A 407 -16.00 24.67 34.56
CA LEU A 407 -16.80 25.84 34.19
C LEU A 407 -17.65 26.34 35.35
N LEU A 408 -18.15 25.44 36.23
CA LEU A 408 -18.86 25.81 37.45
C LEU A 408 -17.98 26.55 38.46
N SER A 409 -16.69 26.21 38.52
CA SER A 409 -15.71 26.84 39.42
C SER A 409 -15.00 28.06 38.79
N TYR A 410 -15.22 28.34 37.50
CA TYR A 410 -14.56 29.46 36.81
C TYR A 410 -15.14 30.78 37.30
N LYS A 411 -14.29 31.58 37.95
CA LYS A 411 -14.59 32.93 38.40
C LYS A 411 -13.77 33.90 37.55
N GLY A 412 -14.25 34.19 36.35
CA GLY A 412 -13.67 35.22 35.51
C GLY A 412 -14.08 36.59 36.03
N VAL A 413 -13.23 37.59 35.84
CA VAL A 413 -13.57 39.01 36.05
C VAL A 413 -14.06 39.54 34.71
N LEU A 414 -15.35 39.82 34.60
CA LEU A 414 -15.90 40.63 33.53
C LEU A 414 -15.88 42.10 33.98
#